data_9f21a3982b51a6b4f2e79a56352127dd
#
_entry.id   9f21a3982b51a6b4f2e79a56352127dd
#
_cell.length_a   1.000
_cell.length_b   1.000
_cell.length_c   1.000
_cell.angle_alpha   90.00
_cell.angle_beta   90.00
_cell.angle_gamma   90.00
#
_symmetry.space_group_name_H-M   'P 1'
#
loop_
_entity.id
_entity.type
_entity.pdbx_description
1 polymer ?
#
loop_
_entity_poly.entity_id
_entity_poly.type
_entity_poly.pdbx_seq_one_letter_code
_entity_poly.pdbx_strand_id
1 'polypeptide(L)'
;GLSGVVNNQGEIKAFEGGTIALIAPQIQNKGKIETTNGTAALISGERVSLSLNGNNLIQYSIERGVLNSLIDNKHAIKVNNGTIILSAKGVKKVKNAVVNNSGTLRADGITKQGGKIFLTARNGKISNSGTIAANSHENKAGSVRVTAEKIEINDNSSIQAIGGKSGGLIEVGGSWQNNNKDVYQATITNIAEGASLDASSYDFGDGGEIVVWSNIYDANSKTTVK
;
A
#
# COMPACT_ATOMS: atom_id res chain seq x y z
N GLY A 1 -17.20 -20.05 -7.83
CA GLY A 1 -16.20 -18.96 -7.88
C GLY A 1 -14.80 -19.55 -7.74
N LEU A 2 -13.80 -18.90 -8.30
CA LEU A 2 -12.40 -19.33 -8.14
C LEU A 2 -12.01 -19.24 -6.66
N SER A 3 -11.46 -20.31 -6.12
CA SER A 3 -10.98 -20.42 -4.74
C SER A 3 -9.52 -20.88 -4.78
N GLY A 4 -8.59 -19.95 -4.80
CA GLY A 4 -7.17 -20.23 -4.69
C GLY A 4 -6.59 -19.43 -3.52
N VAL A 5 -5.71 -20.03 -2.74
CA VAL A 5 -5.05 -19.40 -1.62
C VAL A 5 -3.54 -19.52 -1.78
N VAL A 6 -2.83 -18.40 -1.67
CA VAL A 6 -1.37 -18.38 -1.43
C VAL A 6 -1.16 -18.04 0.04
N ASN A 7 -0.47 -18.92 0.76
CA ASN A 7 -0.14 -18.73 2.17
C ASN A 7 1.38 -18.82 2.35
N ASN A 8 2.02 -17.68 2.60
CA ASN A 8 3.43 -17.63 2.94
C ASN A 8 3.62 -17.72 4.45
N GLN A 9 4.31 -18.75 4.93
CA GLN A 9 4.69 -18.94 6.33
C GLN A 9 6.22 -18.94 6.52
N GLY A 10 6.97 -18.91 5.42
CA GLY A 10 8.42 -18.92 5.40
C GLY A 10 9.02 -17.59 4.96
N GLU A 11 10.24 -17.65 4.47
CA GLU A 11 10.95 -16.51 3.90
C GLU A 11 10.99 -16.62 2.36
N ILE A 12 10.54 -15.56 1.68
CA ILE A 12 10.65 -15.40 0.23
C ILE A 12 11.62 -14.25 -0.04
N LYS A 13 12.68 -14.52 -0.78
CA LYS A 13 13.73 -13.54 -1.06
C LYS A 13 14.07 -13.50 -2.54
N ALA A 14 14.18 -12.32 -3.11
CA ALA A 14 14.70 -12.10 -4.43
C ALA A 14 16.03 -11.33 -4.38
N PHE A 15 16.86 -11.54 -5.40
CA PHE A 15 18.06 -10.74 -5.59
C PHE A 15 17.72 -9.28 -5.89
N GLU A 16 18.74 -8.44 -5.81
CA GLU A 16 18.64 -7.01 -6.12
C GLU A 16 17.99 -6.75 -7.48
N GLY A 17 17.04 -5.82 -7.52
CA GLY A 17 16.25 -5.50 -8.71
C GLY A 17 15.15 -6.51 -9.04
N GLY A 18 15.06 -7.63 -8.28
CA GLY A 18 14.10 -8.69 -8.58
C GLY A 18 12.65 -8.35 -8.18
N THR A 19 11.70 -9.04 -8.82
CA THR A 19 10.28 -8.96 -8.49
C THR A 19 9.81 -10.22 -7.79
N ILE A 20 9.13 -10.05 -6.66
CA ILE A 20 8.36 -11.11 -5.99
C ILE A 20 6.88 -10.79 -6.22
N ALA A 21 6.16 -11.69 -6.90
CA ALA A 21 4.74 -11.53 -7.15
C ALA A 21 3.95 -12.72 -6.59
N LEU A 22 3.07 -12.48 -5.62
CA LEU A 22 2.09 -13.45 -5.13
C LEU A 22 0.73 -13.09 -5.71
N ILE A 23 0.13 -14.01 -6.49
CA ILE A 23 -1.11 -13.77 -7.21
C ILE A 23 -2.10 -14.88 -6.92
N ALA A 24 -3.22 -14.55 -6.29
CA ALA A 24 -4.32 -15.49 -6.00
C ALA A 24 -5.60 -14.72 -5.63
N PRO A 25 -6.79 -15.36 -5.64
CA PRO A 25 -7.99 -14.81 -5.03
C PRO A 25 -7.80 -14.42 -3.56
N GLN A 26 -7.05 -15.23 -2.80
CA GLN A 26 -6.72 -14.94 -1.41
C GLN A 26 -5.22 -15.10 -1.16
N ILE A 27 -4.63 -14.13 -0.47
CA ILE A 27 -3.20 -14.11 -0.15
C ILE A 27 -3.05 -13.83 1.33
N GLN A 28 -2.32 -14.69 2.03
CA GLN A 28 -1.93 -14.51 3.42
C GLN A 28 -0.42 -14.51 3.53
N ASN A 29 0.14 -13.46 4.12
CA ASN A 29 1.54 -13.39 4.45
C ASN A 29 1.73 -13.41 5.96
N LYS A 30 2.14 -14.55 6.49
CA LYS A 30 2.54 -14.77 7.88
C LYS A 30 4.05 -14.91 8.04
N GLY A 31 4.75 -14.91 6.92
CA GLY A 31 6.20 -15.02 6.84
C GLY A 31 6.82 -13.72 6.31
N LYS A 32 8.06 -13.80 5.87
CA LYS A 32 8.86 -12.67 5.45
C LYS A 32 9.01 -12.62 3.94
N ILE A 33 8.93 -11.43 3.36
CA ILE A 33 9.18 -11.16 1.94
C ILE A 33 10.23 -10.07 1.86
N GLU A 34 11.34 -10.30 1.14
CA GLU A 34 12.44 -9.35 1.03
C GLU A 34 13.01 -9.24 -0.39
N THR A 35 13.29 -8.01 -0.82
CA THR A 35 14.15 -7.69 -1.95
C THR A 35 14.76 -6.28 -1.77
N THR A 36 15.74 -5.92 -2.60
CA THR A 36 16.35 -4.59 -2.61
C THR A 36 16.33 -4.04 -4.03
N ASN A 37 16.05 -2.76 -4.20
CA ASN A 37 15.90 -2.09 -5.51
C ASN A 37 14.87 -2.76 -6.45
N GLY A 38 13.97 -3.57 -5.90
CA GLY A 38 13.03 -4.40 -6.65
C GLY A 38 11.56 -4.11 -6.29
N THR A 39 10.71 -5.11 -6.51
CA THR A 39 9.27 -5.00 -6.22
C THR A 39 8.76 -6.23 -5.49
N ALA A 40 7.96 -6.02 -4.44
CA ALA A 40 7.13 -7.04 -3.82
C ALA A 40 5.65 -6.72 -4.09
N ALA A 41 4.96 -7.59 -4.83
CA ALA A 41 3.58 -7.40 -5.24
C ALA A 41 2.69 -8.56 -4.77
N LEU A 42 1.68 -8.26 -3.95
CA LEU A 42 0.60 -9.15 -3.58
C LEU A 42 -0.65 -8.66 -4.31
N ILE A 43 -1.15 -9.48 -5.24
CA ILE A 43 -2.23 -9.05 -6.15
C ILE A 43 -3.38 -10.05 -6.12
N SER A 44 -4.54 -9.60 -5.64
CA SER A 44 -5.75 -10.41 -5.55
C SER A 44 -6.76 -10.06 -6.62
N GLY A 45 -7.04 -11.02 -7.50
CA GLY A 45 -8.00 -10.91 -8.59
C GLY A 45 -8.21 -12.24 -9.31
N GLU A 46 -9.20 -12.29 -10.21
CA GLU A 46 -9.46 -13.46 -11.04
C GLU A 46 -8.53 -13.54 -12.26
N ARG A 47 -8.30 -12.38 -12.90
CA ARG A 47 -7.39 -12.25 -14.03
C ARG A 47 -6.44 -11.08 -13.77
N VAL A 48 -5.16 -11.38 -13.78
CA VAL A 48 -4.07 -10.41 -13.51
C VAL A 48 -3.07 -10.48 -14.65
N SER A 49 -2.72 -9.32 -15.20
CA SER A 49 -1.65 -9.17 -16.19
C SER A 49 -0.48 -8.42 -15.58
N LEU A 50 0.72 -8.90 -15.83
CA LEU A 50 1.99 -8.28 -15.43
C LEU A 50 2.81 -7.91 -16.66
N SER A 51 3.37 -6.72 -16.67
CA SER A 51 4.38 -6.28 -17.65
C SER A 51 5.73 -6.15 -16.96
N LEU A 52 6.71 -6.90 -17.43
CA LEU A 52 8.06 -6.93 -16.89
C LEU A 52 9.06 -6.37 -17.91
N ASN A 53 10.10 -5.69 -17.44
CA ASN A 53 11.31 -5.40 -18.21
C ASN A 53 12.49 -6.04 -17.48
N GLY A 54 13.00 -7.13 -18.04
CA GLY A 54 13.89 -8.01 -17.32
C GLY A 54 13.21 -8.54 -16.05
N ASN A 55 13.80 -8.29 -14.89
CA ASN A 55 13.27 -8.71 -13.60
C ASN A 55 12.39 -7.64 -12.90
N ASN A 56 12.24 -6.46 -13.50
CA ASN A 56 11.51 -5.36 -12.90
C ASN A 56 10.04 -5.34 -13.33
N LEU A 57 9.12 -5.29 -12.37
CA LEU A 57 7.70 -5.06 -12.64
C LEU A 57 7.48 -3.59 -13.03
N ILE A 58 7.07 -3.36 -14.30
CA ILE A 58 6.76 -2.02 -14.81
C ILE A 58 5.31 -1.67 -14.56
N GLN A 59 4.40 -2.61 -14.83
CA GLN A 59 2.97 -2.40 -14.76
C GLN A 59 2.25 -3.68 -14.37
N TYR A 60 1.12 -3.53 -13.66
CA TYR A 60 0.18 -4.61 -13.44
C TYR A 60 -1.25 -4.13 -13.71
N SER A 61 -2.12 -5.05 -14.06
CA SER A 61 -3.55 -4.82 -14.22
C SER A 61 -4.36 -5.96 -13.63
N ILE A 62 -5.40 -5.64 -12.85
CA ILE A 62 -6.40 -6.61 -12.44
C ILE A 62 -7.61 -6.43 -13.34
N GLU A 63 -7.69 -7.23 -14.38
CA GLU A 63 -8.75 -7.16 -15.38
C GLU A 63 -10.10 -7.55 -14.79
N ARG A 64 -10.15 -8.65 -14.03
CA ARG A 64 -11.36 -9.15 -13.41
C ARG A 64 -11.21 -9.29 -11.90
N GLY A 65 -12.15 -8.72 -11.15
CA GLY A 65 -12.26 -8.90 -9.70
C GLY A 65 -12.84 -10.27 -9.34
N VAL A 66 -12.55 -10.73 -8.15
CA VAL A 66 -12.97 -12.03 -7.63
C VAL A 66 -13.86 -11.88 -6.40
N LEU A 67 -14.80 -12.80 -6.20
CA LEU A 67 -15.50 -12.95 -4.93
C LEU A 67 -14.50 -13.38 -3.85
N ASN A 68 -14.60 -12.80 -2.67
CA ASN A 68 -13.68 -13.04 -1.56
C ASN A 68 -12.22 -12.65 -1.86
N SER A 69 -12.04 -11.56 -2.62
CA SER A 69 -10.71 -10.97 -2.84
C SER A 69 -10.11 -10.53 -1.50
N LEU A 70 -8.99 -11.15 -1.11
CA LEU A 70 -8.35 -10.92 0.18
C LEU A 70 -6.83 -10.84 0.05
N ILE A 71 -6.24 -9.81 0.64
CA ILE A 71 -4.82 -9.76 0.98
C ILE A 71 -4.73 -9.50 2.48
N ASP A 72 -4.05 -10.39 3.20
CA ASP A 72 -3.88 -10.31 4.66
C ASP A 72 -2.40 -10.42 5.01
N ASN A 73 -1.77 -9.26 5.25
CA ASN A 73 -0.38 -9.19 5.68
C ASN A 73 -0.30 -9.10 7.20
N LYS A 74 0.24 -10.14 7.81
CA LYS A 74 0.41 -10.28 9.27
C LYS A 74 1.86 -10.20 9.74
N HIS A 75 2.82 -10.18 8.80
CA HIS A 75 4.23 -10.13 9.14
C HIS A 75 4.99 -9.14 8.26
N ALA A 76 6.21 -9.42 7.84
CA ALA A 76 7.09 -8.42 7.23
C ALA A 76 7.16 -8.52 5.70
N ILE A 77 6.99 -7.38 5.03
CA ILE A 77 7.39 -7.17 3.64
C ILE A 77 8.40 -6.03 3.62
N LYS A 78 9.65 -6.31 3.20
CA LYS A 78 10.73 -5.34 3.17
C LYS A 78 11.34 -5.24 1.77
N VAL A 79 11.28 -4.04 1.20
CA VAL A 79 11.83 -3.74 -0.13
C VAL A 79 12.64 -2.46 -0.07
N ASN A 80 13.92 -2.57 0.31
CA ASN A 80 14.77 -1.38 0.41
C ASN A 80 14.93 -0.70 -0.96
N ASN A 81 14.79 0.62 -1.01
CA ASN A 81 14.86 1.47 -2.20
C ASN A 81 13.92 1.05 -3.35
N GLY A 82 12.85 0.31 -3.07
CA GLY A 82 12.00 -0.25 -4.12
C GLY A 82 10.51 -0.03 -3.89
N THR A 83 9.69 -0.96 -4.37
CA THR A 83 8.24 -0.78 -4.37
C THR A 83 7.52 -1.95 -3.71
N ILE A 84 6.54 -1.65 -2.84
CA ILE A 84 5.60 -2.61 -2.28
C ILE A 84 4.21 -2.33 -2.84
N ILE A 85 3.54 -3.37 -3.33
CA ILE A 85 2.19 -3.30 -3.89
C ILE A 85 1.31 -4.35 -3.21
N LEU A 86 0.24 -3.93 -2.53
CA LEU A 86 -0.87 -4.76 -2.10
C LEU A 86 -2.10 -4.30 -2.86
N SER A 87 -2.58 -5.08 -3.83
CA SER A 87 -3.68 -4.65 -4.70
C SER A 87 -4.75 -5.73 -4.83
N ALA A 88 -5.95 -5.43 -4.37
CA ALA A 88 -7.11 -6.30 -4.43
C ALA A 88 -8.23 -5.67 -5.27
N LYS A 89 -8.95 -6.49 -6.05
CA LYS A 89 -10.12 -6.05 -6.81
C LYS A 89 -11.30 -7.00 -6.55
N GLY A 90 -12.32 -6.47 -5.91
CA GLY A 90 -13.59 -7.17 -5.69
C GLY A 90 -14.55 -7.01 -6.86
N VAL A 91 -15.63 -7.77 -6.82
CA VAL A 91 -16.75 -7.64 -7.76
C VAL A 91 -17.51 -6.35 -7.44
N LYS A 92 -17.71 -5.47 -8.44
CA LYS A 92 -18.28 -4.11 -8.26
C LYS A 92 -19.61 -4.09 -7.49
N LYS A 93 -20.49 -5.03 -7.75
CA LYS A 93 -21.82 -5.10 -7.09
C LYS A 93 -21.74 -5.51 -5.61
N VAL A 94 -20.70 -6.24 -5.21
CA VAL A 94 -20.56 -6.81 -3.86
C VAL A 94 -19.62 -5.97 -2.99
N LYS A 95 -18.70 -5.21 -3.61
CA LYS A 95 -17.71 -4.34 -2.94
C LYS A 95 -16.94 -5.07 -1.83
N ASN A 96 -16.45 -6.28 -2.11
CA ASN A 96 -15.91 -7.22 -1.13
C ASN A 96 -14.40 -7.47 -1.21
N ALA A 97 -13.64 -6.61 -1.91
CA ALA A 97 -12.19 -6.67 -1.83
C ALA A 97 -11.72 -6.24 -0.43
N VAL A 98 -10.78 -6.98 0.13
CA VAL A 98 -10.21 -6.67 1.43
C VAL A 98 -8.69 -6.67 1.35
N VAL A 99 -8.06 -5.62 1.86
CA VAL A 99 -6.63 -5.56 2.14
C VAL A 99 -6.45 -5.23 3.61
N ASN A 100 -5.93 -6.19 4.38
CA ASN A 100 -5.57 -6.01 5.77
C ASN A 100 -4.05 -5.98 5.92
N ASN A 101 -3.56 -5.03 6.69
CA ASN A 101 -2.19 -4.99 7.14
C ASN A 101 -2.14 -4.84 8.66
N SER A 102 -1.76 -5.91 9.35
CA SER A 102 -1.43 -5.88 10.78
C SER A 102 0.06 -6.11 11.03
N GLY A 103 0.81 -6.35 9.96
CA GLY A 103 2.26 -6.51 9.97
C GLY A 103 3.01 -5.23 9.59
N THR A 104 4.19 -5.41 9.02
CA THR A 104 5.08 -4.30 8.66
C THR A 104 5.35 -4.29 7.16
N LEU A 105 5.15 -3.14 6.54
CA LEU A 105 5.53 -2.84 5.15
C LEU A 105 6.64 -1.78 5.19
N ARG A 106 7.83 -2.09 4.69
CA ARG A 106 8.97 -1.16 4.69
C ARG A 106 9.61 -1.07 3.31
N ALA A 107 9.59 0.13 2.74
CA ALA A 107 10.27 0.50 1.50
C ALA A 107 11.27 1.64 1.76
N ASP A 108 12.15 1.44 2.74
CA ASP A 108 13.06 2.47 3.19
C ASP A 108 14.20 2.72 2.18
N GLY A 109 14.60 3.98 2.00
CA GLY A 109 15.81 4.38 1.29
C GLY A 109 17.04 4.20 2.18
N ILE A 110 18.03 3.41 1.74
CA ILE A 110 19.30 3.24 2.45
C ILE A 110 20.29 4.32 2.00
N THR A 111 20.59 4.35 0.69
CA THR A 111 21.54 5.29 0.07
C THR A 111 20.86 6.21 -0.95
N LYS A 112 19.57 6.08 -1.13
CA LYS A 112 18.74 6.80 -2.11
C LYS A 112 17.49 7.32 -1.43
N GLN A 113 16.64 7.98 -2.20
CA GLN A 113 15.28 8.34 -1.79
C GLN A 113 14.52 7.10 -1.30
N GLY A 114 13.64 7.26 -0.32
CA GLY A 114 12.73 6.22 0.12
C GLY A 114 11.88 5.64 -1.03
N GLY A 115 11.48 4.40 -0.91
CA GLY A 115 10.73 3.70 -1.94
C GLY A 115 9.25 4.09 -1.98
N LYS A 116 8.44 3.23 -2.59
CA LYS A 116 7.00 3.47 -2.78
C LYS A 116 6.18 2.33 -2.20
N ILE A 117 5.08 2.65 -1.53
CA ILE A 117 4.15 1.66 -1.00
C ILE A 117 2.74 2.00 -1.47
N PHE A 118 2.10 1.04 -2.14
CA PHE A 118 0.73 1.18 -2.64
C PHE A 118 -0.15 0.10 -2.04
N LEU A 119 -1.20 0.53 -1.31
CA LEU A 119 -2.30 -0.32 -0.90
C LEU A 119 -3.54 0.09 -1.69
N THR A 120 -4.14 -0.84 -2.42
CA THR A 120 -5.33 -0.57 -3.23
C THR A 120 -6.36 -1.67 -3.04
N ALA A 121 -7.61 -1.31 -2.69
CA ALA A 121 -8.73 -2.23 -2.66
C ALA A 121 -9.89 -1.66 -3.49
N ARG A 122 -9.87 -1.92 -4.79
CA ARG A 122 -10.94 -1.48 -5.68
C ARG A 122 -12.23 -2.26 -5.42
N ASN A 123 -13.32 -1.53 -5.22
CA ASN A 123 -14.61 -2.07 -4.78
C ASN A 123 -14.48 -2.82 -3.44
N GLY A 124 -13.90 -2.18 -2.45
CA GLY A 124 -13.70 -2.82 -1.18
C GLY A 124 -13.07 -1.94 -0.09
N LYS A 125 -12.45 -2.60 0.87
CA LYS A 125 -11.96 -1.99 2.11
C LYS A 125 -10.46 -2.23 2.31
N ILE A 126 -9.79 -1.22 2.88
CA ILE A 126 -8.48 -1.37 3.50
C ILE A 126 -8.61 -1.17 5.01
N SER A 127 -7.93 -2.05 5.78
CA SER A 127 -7.77 -1.91 7.22
C SER A 127 -6.28 -2.02 7.56
N ASN A 128 -5.73 -0.98 8.18
CA ASN A 128 -4.34 -0.98 8.65
C ASN A 128 -4.29 -0.83 10.16
N SER A 129 -3.69 -1.80 10.83
CA SER A 129 -3.34 -1.76 12.26
C SER A 129 -1.85 -1.98 12.50
N GLY A 130 -1.07 -2.07 11.43
CA GLY A 130 0.37 -2.27 11.45
C GLY A 130 1.16 -1.03 11.07
N THR A 131 2.42 -1.25 10.69
CA THR A 131 3.34 -0.18 10.26
C THR A 131 3.52 -0.17 8.76
N ILE A 132 3.47 1.01 8.17
CA ILE A 132 3.78 1.28 6.77
C ILE A 132 4.85 2.36 6.74
N ALA A 133 6.06 2.07 6.24
CA ALA A 133 7.18 3.00 6.27
C ALA A 133 7.92 3.08 4.93
N ALA A 134 8.01 4.29 4.38
CA ALA A 134 8.79 4.63 3.20
C ALA A 134 9.83 5.71 3.56
N ASN A 135 10.60 5.46 4.59
CA ASN A 135 11.55 6.40 5.18
C ASN A 135 12.85 6.49 4.38
N SER A 136 13.65 7.52 4.63
CA SER A 136 15.04 7.61 4.17
C SER A 136 15.87 8.37 5.18
N HIS A 137 16.92 7.75 5.71
CA HIS A 137 17.72 8.41 6.74
C HIS A 137 18.53 9.60 6.19
N GLU A 138 19.13 9.47 5.01
CA GLU A 138 20.05 10.46 4.46
C GLU A 138 19.45 11.35 3.35
N ASN A 139 18.28 10.97 2.83
CA ASN A 139 17.71 11.62 1.65
C ASN A 139 16.24 11.98 1.87
N LYS A 140 15.58 12.37 0.79
CA LYS A 140 14.13 12.54 0.76
C LYS A 140 13.45 11.20 1.04
N ALA A 141 12.41 11.18 1.87
CA ALA A 141 11.56 10.03 2.07
C ALA A 141 10.82 9.64 0.77
N GLY A 142 10.24 8.46 0.79
CA GLY A 142 9.45 7.93 -0.31
C GLY A 142 7.98 8.36 -0.27
N SER A 143 7.11 7.48 -0.75
CA SER A 143 5.69 7.74 -0.75
C SER A 143 4.86 6.54 -0.33
N VAL A 144 3.76 6.81 0.38
CA VAL A 144 2.74 5.84 0.77
C VAL A 144 1.41 6.30 0.20
N ARG A 145 0.71 5.42 -0.53
CA ARG A 145 -0.63 5.68 -1.03
C ARG A 145 -1.58 4.54 -0.62
N VAL A 146 -2.68 4.91 0.02
CA VAL A 146 -3.72 3.99 0.48
C VAL A 146 -5.05 4.40 -0.15
N THR A 147 -5.61 3.54 -1.02
CA THR A 147 -6.82 3.86 -1.79
C THR A 147 -7.81 2.70 -1.82
N ALA A 148 -9.05 2.94 -1.41
CA ALA A 148 -10.14 1.97 -1.41
C ALA A 148 -11.48 2.69 -1.40
N GLU A 149 -12.58 1.96 -1.52
CA GLU A 149 -13.93 2.50 -1.25
C GLU A 149 -14.05 2.97 0.21
N LYS A 150 -13.58 2.11 1.13
CA LYS A 150 -13.55 2.41 2.56
C LYS A 150 -12.15 2.16 3.11
N ILE A 151 -11.63 3.11 3.90
CA ILE A 151 -10.32 3.04 4.54
C ILE A 151 -10.46 3.20 6.04
N GLU A 152 -9.82 2.31 6.79
CA GLU A 152 -9.70 2.35 8.24
C GLU A 152 -8.22 2.27 8.62
N ILE A 153 -7.67 3.36 9.11
CA ILE A 153 -6.38 3.43 9.76
C ILE A 153 -6.66 3.32 11.26
N ASN A 154 -6.39 2.14 11.79
CA ASN A 154 -6.82 1.76 13.14
C ASN A 154 -5.88 2.33 14.20
N ASP A 155 -6.33 2.26 15.44
CA ASP A 155 -5.56 2.60 16.62
C ASP A 155 -4.20 1.88 16.65
N ASN A 156 -3.19 2.54 17.21
CA ASN A 156 -1.81 2.05 17.32
C ASN A 156 -1.10 1.71 15.97
N SER A 157 -1.67 2.14 14.85
CA SER A 157 -1.02 2.00 13.55
C SER A 157 -0.12 3.19 13.22
N SER A 158 0.87 2.96 12.34
CA SER A 158 1.79 4.01 11.92
C SER A 158 1.99 4.01 10.41
N ILE A 159 1.88 5.19 9.79
CA ILE A 159 2.24 5.41 8.39
C ILE A 159 3.32 6.49 8.35
N GLN A 160 4.48 6.16 7.79
CA GLN A 160 5.66 7.00 7.83
C GLN A 160 6.24 7.25 6.43
N ALA A 161 6.62 8.48 6.19
CA ALA A 161 7.44 8.92 5.07
C ALA A 161 8.46 9.98 5.57
N ILE A 162 9.29 9.57 6.53
CA ILE A 162 10.22 10.44 7.26
C ILE A 162 11.57 10.46 6.53
N GLY A 163 12.08 11.65 6.24
CA GLY A 163 13.32 11.80 5.49
C GLY A 163 14.44 12.53 6.24
N GLY A 164 15.69 12.27 5.89
CA GLY A 164 16.83 13.03 6.41
C GLY A 164 16.87 14.45 5.87
N LYS A 165 16.71 14.60 4.56
CA LYS A 165 16.73 15.89 3.87
C LYS A 165 15.37 16.52 3.66
N SER A 166 14.34 15.72 3.46
CA SER A 166 12.95 16.17 3.46
C SER A 166 11.99 15.01 3.65
N GLY A 167 10.84 15.29 4.23
CA GLY A 167 9.71 14.36 4.31
C GLY A 167 9.22 13.93 2.93
N GLY A 168 8.42 12.86 2.91
CA GLY A 168 7.85 12.28 1.70
C GLY A 168 6.37 12.62 1.50
N LEU A 169 5.65 11.72 0.82
CA LEU A 169 4.23 11.89 0.53
C LEU A 169 3.42 10.76 1.15
N ILE A 170 2.38 11.10 1.91
CA ILE A 170 1.38 10.18 2.42
C ILE A 170 0.01 10.59 1.86
N GLU A 171 -0.61 9.70 1.08
CA GLU A 171 -1.96 9.89 0.55
C GLU A 171 -2.88 8.79 1.06
N VAL A 172 -3.91 9.15 1.79
CA VAL A 172 -4.92 8.24 2.32
C VAL A 172 -6.29 8.68 1.82
N GLY A 173 -6.91 7.88 0.95
CA GLY A 173 -8.25 8.12 0.41
C GLY A 173 -8.29 8.82 -0.92
N GLY A 174 -7.21 9.38 -1.41
CA GLY A 174 -7.16 10.08 -2.69
C GLY A 174 -5.95 10.99 -2.84
N SER A 175 -5.84 11.70 -3.95
CA SER A 175 -4.82 12.72 -4.20
C SER A 175 -5.33 14.12 -3.87
N TRP A 176 -4.42 15.06 -3.66
CA TRP A 176 -4.73 16.46 -3.40
C TRP A 176 -5.70 17.02 -4.47
N GLN A 177 -6.83 17.56 -4.03
CA GLN A 177 -7.88 18.12 -4.88
C GLN A 177 -8.31 17.23 -6.07
N ASN A 178 -8.09 15.92 -5.96
CA ASN A 178 -8.31 14.98 -7.08
C ASN A 178 -7.59 15.39 -8.38
N ASN A 179 -6.40 15.97 -8.26
CA ASN A 179 -5.60 16.41 -9.39
C ASN A 179 -5.04 15.23 -10.22
N ASN A 180 -4.88 14.06 -9.59
CA ASN A 180 -4.48 12.83 -10.28
C ASN A 180 -5.69 11.91 -10.49
N LYS A 181 -6.21 11.87 -11.73
CA LYS A 181 -7.41 11.08 -12.09
C LYS A 181 -7.20 9.57 -12.06
N ASP A 182 -5.95 9.11 -12.04
CA ASP A 182 -5.63 7.67 -11.93
C ASP A 182 -5.69 7.17 -10.49
N VAL A 183 -5.74 8.08 -9.52
CA VAL A 183 -5.86 7.75 -8.10
C VAL A 183 -7.32 7.52 -7.74
N TYR A 184 -7.62 6.30 -7.27
CA TYR A 184 -8.96 5.95 -6.79
C TYR A 184 -9.30 6.75 -5.52
N GLN A 185 -10.49 7.33 -5.47
CA GLN A 185 -10.94 8.12 -4.33
C GLN A 185 -11.85 7.30 -3.41
N ALA A 186 -11.60 7.41 -2.11
CA ALA A 186 -12.42 6.76 -1.10
C ALA A 186 -13.76 7.47 -0.92
N THR A 187 -14.80 6.70 -0.64
CA THR A 187 -16.06 7.22 -0.11
C THR A 187 -15.94 7.48 1.39
N ILE A 188 -15.28 6.59 2.13
CA ILE A 188 -15.11 6.72 3.58
C ILE A 188 -13.63 6.57 3.95
N THR A 189 -13.09 7.57 4.65
CA THR A 189 -11.73 7.53 5.21
C THR A 189 -11.78 7.84 6.71
N ASN A 190 -11.38 6.87 7.53
CA ASN A 190 -11.34 6.98 8.98
C ASN A 190 -9.90 6.81 9.48
N ILE A 191 -9.43 7.76 10.24
CA ILE A 191 -8.17 7.73 11.00
C ILE A 191 -8.53 7.69 12.49
N ALA A 192 -8.13 6.63 13.18
CA ALA A 192 -8.41 6.47 14.61
C ALA A 192 -7.53 7.36 15.48
N GLU A 193 -7.93 7.62 16.71
CA GLU A 193 -7.26 8.51 17.67
C GLU A 193 -5.79 8.14 17.92
N GLY A 194 -5.46 6.87 18.07
CA GLY A 194 -4.09 6.40 18.31
C GLY A 194 -3.30 6.09 17.04
N ALA A 195 -3.81 6.45 15.86
CA ALA A 195 -3.07 6.28 14.59
C ALA A 195 -2.10 7.44 14.38
N SER A 196 -0.93 7.14 13.79
CA SER A 196 0.09 8.15 13.46
C SER A 196 0.36 8.19 11.96
N LEU A 197 0.31 9.39 11.38
CA LEU A 197 0.77 9.69 10.02
C LEU A 197 1.90 10.72 10.13
N ASP A 198 3.10 10.37 9.66
CA ASP A 198 4.29 11.19 9.84
C ASP A 198 5.09 11.32 8.53
N ALA A 199 5.16 12.54 8.01
CA ALA A 199 5.95 12.92 6.85
C ALA A 199 7.00 14.00 7.21
N SER A 200 7.55 13.94 8.42
CA SER A 200 8.53 14.91 8.91
C SER A 200 9.91 14.73 8.28
N SER A 201 10.82 15.65 8.62
CA SER A 201 12.25 15.53 8.36
C SER A 201 13.00 15.32 9.68
N TYR A 202 14.05 14.47 9.68
CA TYR A 202 14.85 14.22 10.88
C TYR A 202 15.72 15.41 11.27
N ASP A 203 16.27 16.13 10.26
CA ASP A 203 17.26 17.19 10.48
C ASP A 203 16.71 18.58 10.11
N PHE A 204 17.33 19.23 9.15
CA PHE A 204 17.06 20.61 8.76
C PHE A 204 16.25 20.72 7.45
N GLY A 205 15.68 19.61 6.98
CA GLY A 205 14.94 19.58 5.73
C GLY A 205 13.48 20.02 5.88
N ASP A 206 12.87 20.28 4.75
CA ASP A 206 11.44 20.58 4.69
C ASP A 206 10.62 19.33 5.09
N GLY A 207 9.48 19.55 5.74
CA GLY A 207 8.46 18.51 5.93
C GLY A 207 7.94 18.00 4.59
N GLY A 208 7.27 16.84 4.63
CA GLY A 208 6.58 16.28 3.48
C GLY A 208 5.11 16.69 3.42
N GLU A 209 4.35 15.94 2.65
CA GLU A 209 2.92 16.18 2.42
C GLU A 209 2.08 15.01 2.94
N ILE A 210 1.01 15.32 3.67
CA ILE A 210 0.01 14.35 4.11
C ILE A 210 -1.35 14.77 3.56
N VAL A 211 -1.96 13.91 2.75
CA VAL A 211 -3.30 14.07 2.20
C VAL A 211 -4.23 13.03 2.80
N VAL A 212 -5.24 13.46 3.52
CA VAL A 212 -6.36 12.62 3.97
C VAL A 212 -7.61 13.08 3.24
N TRP A 213 -8.19 12.18 2.44
CA TRP A 213 -9.17 12.56 1.44
C TRP A 213 -10.39 11.64 1.41
N SER A 214 -11.52 12.17 0.97
CA SER A 214 -12.65 11.40 0.49
C SER A 214 -13.28 12.10 -0.71
N ASN A 215 -14.01 11.36 -1.56
CA ASN A 215 -14.53 11.84 -2.83
C ASN A 215 -15.55 12.96 -2.67
N ILE A 216 -15.17 14.18 -2.92
CA ILE A 216 -16.04 15.38 -2.79
C ILE A 216 -17.26 15.38 -3.75
N TYR A 217 -17.26 14.52 -4.76
CA TYR A 217 -18.38 14.38 -5.70
C TYR A 217 -19.39 13.28 -5.28
N ASP A 218 -19.14 12.57 -4.17
CA ASP A 218 -20.05 11.58 -3.60
C ASP A 218 -20.71 12.15 -2.34
N ALA A 219 -22.03 12.32 -2.36
CA ALA A 219 -22.80 12.87 -1.24
C ALA A 219 -22.70 12.00 0.03
N ASN A 220 -22.28 10.75 -0.08
CA ASN A 220 -22.07 9.84 1.05
C ASN A 220 -20.62 9.84 1.54
N SER A 221 -19.75 10.65 0.95
CA SER A 221 -18.35 10.66 1.34
C SER A 221 -18.14 11.28 2.71
N LYS A 222 -17.20 10.70 3.45
CA LYS A 222 -16.87 11.17 4.79
C LYS A 222 -15.41 10.90 5.13
N THR A 223 -14.73 11.92 5.59
CA THR A 223 -13.42 11.81 6.23
C THR A 223 -13.56 12.08 7.72
N THR A 224 -13.01 11.22 8.55
CA THR A 224 -12.96 11.39 10.01
C THR A 224 -11.52 11.19 10.47
N VAL A 225 -10.99 12.17 11.19
CA VAL A 225 -9.71 12.12 11.89
C VAL A 225 -10.01 12.39 13.37
N LYS A 226 -9.56 11.51 14.24
CA LYS A 226 -9.79 11.60 15.69
C LYS A 226 -8.48 11.79 16.43
#